data_8c93fbd6e6bea07fdb1fab8f65a5f7c6
#
_entry.id   8c93fbd6e6bea07fdb1fab8f65a5f7c6
#
_cell.length_a   1.000
_cell.length_b   1.000
_cell.length_c   1.000
_cell.angle_alpha   90.00
_cell.angle_beta   90.00
_cell.angle_gamma   90.00
#
_symmetry.space_group_name_H-M   'P 1'
#
loop_
_entity.id
_entity.type
_entity.pdbx_description
1 polymer ?
#
loop_
_entity_poly.entity_id
_entity_poly.type
_entity_poly.pdbx_seq_one_letter_code
_entity_poly.pdbx_strand_id
1 'polypeptide(L)'
;MRYHLIFTDSFNRNLKSLRKRNPRLRQDFQAFLNEFDTEAHPIISGTGGARKARMRAQGRGKQGGYRVIYYFAISNTVWLITIYDKVQKQDLSAAEKKQIQKLVQQIKEQMTGN
;
A
#
# COMPACT_ATOMS: atom_id res chain seq x y z
N MET A 1 16.81 -5.02 1.06
CA MET A 1 15.54 -5.08 0.32
C MET A 1 15.81 -5.07 -1.16
N ARG A 2 15.09 -5.89 -1.91
CA ARG A 2 15.33 -6.10 -3.35
C ARG A 2 14.48 -5.23 -4.25
N TYR A 3 13.51 -4.54 -3.71
CA TYR A 3 12.55 -3.81 -4.51
C TYR A 3 12.91 -2.34 -4.59
N HIS A 4 12.62 -1.76 -5.74
CA HIS A 4 12.67 -0.32 -5.89
C HIS A 4 11.30 0.23 -5.45
N LEU A 5 11.27 1.06 -4.42
CA LEU A 5 10.03 1.56 -3.85
C LEU A 5 9.74 2.96 -4.35
N ILE A 6 8.52 3.16 -4.81
CA ILE A 6 8.03 4.49 -5.19
C ILE A 6 6.85 4.83 -4.29
N PHE A 7 6.95 5.94 -3.58
CA PHE A 7 5.92 6.41 -2.66
C PHE A 7 5.09 7.48 -3.36
N THR A 8 3.79 7.24 -3.46
CA THR A 8 2.89 8.29 -4.00
C THR A 8 2.70 9.39 -2.97
N ASP A 9 2.25 10.55 -3.42
CA ASP A 9 1.93 11.65 -2.51
C ASP A 9 0.86 11.26 -1.51
N SER A 10 -0.14 10.51 -1.97
CA SER A 10 -1.20 10.02 -1.11
C SER A 10 -0.66 9.12 -0.01
N PHE A 11 0.23 8.20 -0.35
CA PHE A 11 0.86 7.33 0.64
C PHE A 11 1.62 8.14 1.68
N ASN A 12 2.43 9.08 1.23
CA ASN A 12 3.23 9.91 2.12
C ASN A 12 2.37 10.75 3.06
N ARG A 13 1.29 11.35 2.56
CA ARG A 13 0.38 12.13 3.39
C ARG A 13 -0.27 11.27 4.47
N ASN A 14 -0.75 10.09 4.07
CA ASN A 14 -1.43 9.20 4.99
C ASN A 14 -0.46 8.63 6.02
N LEU A 15 0.73 8.26 5.61
CA LEU A 15 1.75 7.77 6.52
C LEU A 15 2.11 8.83 7.57
N LYS A 16 2.28 10.07 7.14
CA LYS A 16 2.58 11.17 8.04
C LYS A 16 1.46 11.40 9.05
N SER A 17 0.21 11.37 8.58
CA SER A 17 -0.96 11.54 9.44
C SER A 17 -1.05 10.43 10.49
N LEU A 18 -0.88 9.19 10.06
CA LEU A 18 -0.96 8.03 10.95
C LEU A 18 0.19 8.02 11.97
N ARG A 19 1.36 8.48 11.56
CA ARG A 19 2.53 8.51 12.42
C ARG A 19 2.36 9.44 13.61
N LYS A 20 1.56 10.49 13.45
CA LYS A 20 1.24 11.40 14.56
C LYS A 20 0.45 10.71 15.65
N ARG A 21 -0.38 9.73 15.29
CA ARG A 21 -1.19 8.97 16.24
C ARG A 21 -0.44 7.77 16.80
N ASN A 22 0.47 7.21 16.03
CA ASN A 22 1.20 6.03 16.43
C ASN A 22 2.69 6.24 16.17
N PRO A 23 3.46 6.63 17.19
CA PRO A 23 4.89 6.85 17.03
C PRO A 23 5.67 5.59 16.61
N ARG A 24 5.09 4.42 16.83
CA ARG A 24 5.73 3.15 16.45
C ARG A 24 5.51 2.77 14.99
N LEU A 25 4.71 3.54 14.27
CA LEU A 25 4.37 3.20 12.91
C LEU A 25 5.61 3.05 12.02
N ARG A 26 6.60 3.88 12.22
CA ARG A 26 7.84 3.82 11.47
C ARG A 26 8.52 2.46 11.62
N GLN A 27 8.58 1.95 12.86
CA GLN A 27 9.18 0.65 13.15
C GLN A 27 8.34 -0.47 12.57
N ASP A 28 7.02 -0.36 12.69
CA ASP A 28 6.09 -1.35 12.15
C ASP A 28 6.21 -1.42 10.62
N PHE A 29 6.33 -0.27 9.99
CA PHE A 29 6.48 -0.20 8.54
C PHE A 29 7.81 -0.80 8.09
N GLN A 30 8.88 -0.52 8.81
CA GLN A 30 10.18 -1.10 8.49
C GLN A 30 10.14 -2.62 8.61
N ALA A 31 9.52 -3.14 9.67
CA ALA A 31 9.37 -4.59 9.85
C ALA A 31 8.54 -5.20 8.72
N PHE A 32 7.48 -4.51 8.31
CA PHE A 32 6.65 -4.92 7.18
C PHE A 32 7.48 -5.03 5.90
N LEU A 33 8.28 -4.03 5.61
CA LEU A 33 9.12 -4.03 4.41
C LEU A 33 10.17 -5.13 4.42
N ASN A 34 10.71 -5.45 5.60
CA ASN A 34 11.73 -6.49 5.72
C ASN A 34 11.20 -7.88 5.35
N GLU A 35 9.90 -8.10 5.54
CA GLU A 35 9.27 -9.38 5.26
C GLU A 35 8.36 -9.33 4.02
N PHE A 36 8.43 -8.25 3.27
CA PHE A 36 7.50 -7.99 2.19
C PHE A 36 7.68 -8.97 1.03
N ASP A 37 6.59 -9.61 0.65
CA ASP A 37 6.51 -10.47 -0.53
C ASP A 37 5.43 -9.88 -1.45
N THR A 38 5.85 -9.38 -2.60
CA THR A 38 4.96 -8.65 -3.50
C THR A 38 3.83 -9.49 -4.07
N GLU A 39 3.97 -10.81 -4.07
CA GLU A 39 2.97 -11.69 -4.67
C GLU A 39 2.14 -12.43 -3.64
N ALA A 40 2.43 -12.25 -2.35
CA ALA A 40 1.74 -12.97 -1.29
C ALA A 40 0.40 -12.38 -0.91
N HIS A 41 0.04 -11.22 -1.43
CA HIS A 41 -1.14 -10.48 -0.99
C HIS A 41 -2.20 -10.42 -2.08
N PRO A 42 -3.50 -10.43 -1.70
CA PRO A 42 -4.57 -10.53 -2.69
C PRO A 42 -4.69 -9.27 -3.55
N ILE A 43 -5.09 -9.50 -4.78
CA ILE A 43 -5.43 -8.43 -5.72
C ILE A 43 -6.80 -7.89 -5.36
N ILE A 44 -6.94 -6.58 -5.38
CA ILE A 44 -8.19 -5.89 -5.11
C ILE A 44 -8.97 -5.77 -6.41
N SER A 45 -10.18 -6.32 -6.43
CA SER A 45 -11.05 -6.22 -7.58
C SER A 45 -11.35 -4.74 -7.90
N GLY A 46 -11.36 -4.41 -9.19
CA GLY A 46 -11.68 -3.07 -9.63
C GLY A 46 -10.54 -2.06 -9.60
N THR A 47 -9.31 -2.51 -9.34
CA THR A 47 -8.16 -1.60 -9.28
C THR A 47 -7.15 -1.82 -10.40
N GLY A 48 -7.38 -2.81 -11.25
CA GLY A 48 -6.44 -3.10 -12.34
C GLY A 48 -5.21 -3.87 -11.92
N GLY A 49 -5.18 -4.40 -10.71
CA GLY A 49 -4.08 -5.24 -10.26
C GLY A 49 -3.40 -4.78 -8.98
N ALA A 50 -3.91 -3.73 -8.34
CA ALA A 50 -3.37 -3.32 -7.03
C ALA A 50 -3.66 -4.40 -5.98
N ARG A 51 -2.79 -4.52 -5.01
CA ARG A 51 -2.89 -5.52 -3.95
C ARG A 51 -3.03 -4.87 -2.60
N LYS A 52 -3.59 -5.62 -1.65
CA LYS A 52 -3.82 -5.15 -0.29
C LYS A 52 -3.05 -6.04 0.68
N ALA A 53 -2.08 -5.47 1.35
CA ALA A 53 -1.28 -6.17 2.34
C ALA A 53 -1.66 -5.74 3.75
N ARG A 54 -1.69 -6.70 4.67
CA ARG A 54 -1.85 -6.40 6.09
C ARG A 54 -0.51 -6.03 6.68
N MET A 55 -0.49 -4.94 7.41
CA MET A 55 0.70 -4.53 8.15
C MET A 55 0.38 -4.53 9.62
N ARG A 56 1.11 -5.30 10.39
CA ARG A 56 0.88 -5.39 11.83
C ARG A 56 1.21 -4.08 12.51
N ALA A 57 0.37 -3.74 13.50
CA ALA A 57 0.66 -2.68 14.44
C ALA A 57 0.98 -3.32 15.78
N GLN A 58 2.13 -3.02 16.32
CA GLN A 58 2.54 -3.59 17.59
C GLN A 58 1.54 -3.23 18.69
N GLY A 59 1.15 -4.22 19.48
CA GLY A 59 0.17 -4.03 20.54
C GLY A 59 -1.29 -4.18 20.11
N ARG A 60 -1.54 -4.43 18.83
CA ARG A 60 -2.88 -4.67 18.31
C ARG A 60 -3.04 -6.12 17.89
N GLY A 61 -4.26 -6.64 17.91
CA GLY A 61 -4.56 -7.99 17.46
C GLY A 61 -4.43 -8.13 15.95
N LYS A 62 -4.65 -9.35 15.46
CA LYS A 62 -4.50 -9.66 14.03
C LYS A 62 -5.42 -8.85 13.13
N GLN A 63 -6.59 -8.47 13.64
CA GLN A 63 -7.57 -7.70 12.86
C GLN A 63 -7.31 -6.20 12.91
N GLY A 64 -6.50 -5.76 13.85
CA GLY A 64 -6.07 -4.38 13.89
C GLY A 64 -4.92 -4.17 12.95
N GLY A 65 -4.29 -3.01 13.06
CA GLY A 65 -3.15 -2.67 12.22
C GLY A 65 -3.57 -1.92 10.98
N TYR A 66 -2.71 -1.97 10.00
CA TYR A 66 -2.83 -1.12 8.82
C TYR A 66 -3.02 -1.97 7.58
N ARG A 67 -3.55 -1.34 6.54
CA ARG A 67 -3.60 -1.93 5.21
C ARG A 67 -2.75 -1.08 4.28
N VAL A 68 -1.83 -1.74 3.57
CA VAL A 68 -0.96 -1.09 2.59
C VAL A 68 -1.44 -1.50 1.21
N ILE A 69 -1.78 -0.51 0.39
CA ILE A 69 -2.22 -0.74 -0.98
C ILE A 69 -1.04 -0.45 -1.88
N TYR A 70 -0.69 -1.39 -2.73
CA TYR A 70 0.47 -1.26 -3.60
C TYR A 70 0.23 -1.90 -4.95
N TYR A 71 1.04 -1.52 -5.92
CA TYR A 71 1.07 -2.16 -7.23
C TYR A 71 2.50 -2.59 -7.53
N PHE A 72 2.67 -3.86 -7.85
CA PHE A 72 3.98 -4.41 -8.21
C PHE A 72 4.14 -4.36 -9.72
N ALA A 73 5.01 -3.51 -10.20
CA ALA A 73 5.29 -3.33 -11.62
C ALA A 73 6.54 -4.11 -12.01
N ILE A 74 6.79 -4.20 -13.31
CA ILE A 74 8.00 -4.83 -13.82
C ILE A 74 9.25 -4.16 -13.27
N SER A 75 10.39 -4.84 -13.38
CA SER A 75 11.70 -4.35 -12.92
C SER A 75 11.77 -4.19 -11.40
N ASN A 76 11.07 -5.04 -10.68
CA ASN A 76 11.07 -5.06 -9.22
C ASN A 76 10.67 -3.73 -8.59
N THR A 77 9.81 -2.98 -9.25
CA THR A 77 9.33 -1.70 -8.75
C THR A 77 8.00 -1.88 -8.05
N VAL A 78 7.92 -1.38 -6.83
CA VAL A 78 6.70 -1.41 -6.02
C VAL A 78 6.21 0.00 -5.81
N TRP A 79 5.01 0.27 -6.29
CA TRP A 79 4.35 1.56 -6.07
C TRP A 79 3.51 1.45 -4.81
N LEU A 80 3.90 2.17 -3.78
CA LEU A 80 3.14 2.24 -2.53
C LEU A 80 2.09 3.34 -2.71
N ILE A 81 0.82 2.92 -2.84
CA ILE A 81 -0.25 3.80 -3.29
C ILE A 81 -0.93 4.51 -2.14
N THR A 82 -1.32 3.74 -1.11
CA THR A 82 -1.94 4.33 0.07
C THR A 82 -1.82 3.38 1.26
N ILE A 83 -2.01 3.94 2.45
CA ILE A 83 -2.01 3.19 3.69
C ILE A 83 -3.14 3.73 4.55
N TYR A 84 -3.85 2.86 5.26
CA TYR A 84 -4.89 3.29 6.17
C TYR A 84 -4.98 2.36 7.38
N ASP A 85 -5.56 2.90 8.44
CA ASP A 85 -5.79 2.18 9.70
C ASP A 85 -7.10 1.41 9.58
N LYS A 86 -7.04 0.09 9.72
CA LYS A 86 -8.20 -0.79 9.57
C LYS A 86 -9.31 -0.47 10.56
N VAL A 87 -8.95 0.02 11.75
CA VAL A 87 -9.94 0.37 12.77
C VAL A 87 -10.74 1.60 12.34
N GLN A 88 -10.10 2.56 11.69
CA GLN A 88 -10.75 3.80 11.28
C GLN A 88 -11.44 3.68 9.93
N LYS A 89 -10.99 2.77 9.09
CA LYS A 89 -11.50 2.62 7.73
C LYS A 89 -11.54 1.15 7.38
N GLN A 90 -12.74 0.63 7.19
CA GLN A 90 -12.93 -0.81 6.97
C GLN A 90 -12.37 -1.27 5.62
N ASP A 91 -12.53 -0.46 4.59
CA ASP A 91 -12.12 -0.83 3.24
C ASP A 91 -12.05 0.42 2.36
N LEU A 92 -11.52 0.25 1.17
CA LEU A 92 -11.51 1.30 0.17
C LEU A 92 -12.92 1.56 -0.36
N SER A 93 -13.25 2.82 -0.59
CA SER A 93 -14.51 3.18 -1.22
C SER A 93 -14.44 2.88 -2.72
N ALA A 94 -15.62 2.86 -3.37
CA ALA A 94 -15.69 2.70 -4.82
C ALA A 94 -14.92 3.80 -5.55
N ALA A 95 -15.01 5.03 -5.05
CA ALA A 95 -14.30 6.16 -5.65
C ALA A 95 -12.78 6.00 -5.51
N GLU A 96 -12.33 5.51 -4.36
CA GLU A 96 -10.91 5.26 -4.16
C GLU A 96 -10.39 4.16 -5.07
N LYS A 97 -11.14 3.09 -5.24
CA LYS A 97 -10.76 2.01 -6.15
C LYS A 97 -10.64 2.51 -7.59
N LYS A 98 -11.54 3.40 -7.99
CA LYS A 98 -11.50 4.00 -9.31
C LYS A 98 -10.26 4.86 -9.53
N GLN A 99 -9.91 5.64 -8.53
CA GLN A 99 -8.69 6.46 -8.59
C GLN A 99 -7.44 5.58 -8.67
N ILE A 100 -7.43 4.50 -7.89
CA ILE A 100 -6.32 3.55 -7.92
C ILE A 100 -6.22 2.90 -9.30
N GLN A 101 -7.35 2.52 -9.88
CA GLN A 101 -7.38 1.94 -11.21
C GLN A 101 -6.76 2.87 -12.25
N LYS A 102 -7.09 4.15 -12.19
CA LYS A 102 -6.51 5.13 -13.10
C LYS A 102 -5.00 5.25 -12.92
N LEU A 103 -4.55 5.27 -11.68
CA LEU A 103 -3.12 5.33 -11.39
C LEU A 103 -2.40 4.10 -11.92
N VAL A 104 -2.94 2.91 -11.66
CA VAL A 104 -2.35 1.67 -12.13
C VAL A 104 -2.28 1.65 -13.66
N GLN A 105 -3.32 2.15 -14.32
CA GLN A 105 -3.34 2.23 -15.77
C GLN A 105 -2.23 3.15 -16.29
N GLN A 106 -2.05 4.30 -15.65
CA GLN A 106 -0.97 5.22 -16.00
C GLN A 106 0.41 4.59 -15.81
N ILE A 107 0.58 3.86 -14.73
CA ILE A 107 1.83 3.15 -14.46
C ILE A 107 2.11 2.15 -15.57
N LYS A 108 1.11 1.36 -15.95
CA LYS A 108 1.25 0.37 -17.01
C LYS A 108 1.64 1.01 -18.34
N GLU A 109 1.03 2.14 -18.65
CA GLU A 109 1.32 2.85 -19.90
C GLU A 109 2.74 3.38 -19.91
N GLN A 110 3.22 3.90 -18.80
CA GLN A 110 4.59 4.38 -18.69
C GLN A 110 5.61 3.25 -18.79
N MET A 111 5.28 2.10 -18.23
CA MET A 111 6.21 0.98 -18.19
C MET A 111 6.30 0.27 -19.54
N THR A 112 5.24 0.30 -20.34
CA THR A 112 5.20 -0.42 -21.62
C THR A 112 5.27 0.50 -22.83
N GLY A 113 5.16 1.78 -22.64
CA GLY A 113 4.89 2.72 -23.69
C GLY A 113 6.05 3.28 -24.35
N ASN A 114 6.82 2.96 -24.62
CA ASN A 114 7.62 3.73 -25.39
C ASN A 114 7.72 4.90 -25.49
#